data_c63e9ab784511b6741cd64bf3f815b11
#
_entry.id   c63e9ab784511b6741cd64bf3f815b11
#
_cell.length_a   1.000
_cell.length_b   1.000
_cell.length_c   1.000
_cell.angle_alpha   90.00
_cell.angle_beta   90.00
_cell.angle_gamma   90.00
#
_symmetry.space_group_name_H-M   'P 1'
#
loop_
_entity.id
_entity.type
_entity.pdbx_description
1 polymer ?
#
loop_
_entity_poly.entity_id
_entity_poly.type
_entity_poly.pdbx_seq_one_letter_code
_entity_poly.pdbx_strand_id
1 'polypeptide(L)'
;MKGEKYLFVVSGPSGTGKSTLLRCINMLEPPTSGEIIVDGQVINDGNCDLNEIRKKMGMVFQSFNLFGHLTVIENIMNPQVTLLGRSRQEAYDKAMSLLNTVGLNSKAFNYPEDLSGGQQQRIAIARTLAMDPDIILFDEPTSALDPGMIGEVQAVIRMLAKSGITMMIVTHEMDFARKIASRVLFMDEGGIYEEGTPKEIFEHPQKPNTIKFIKRLTSLTYKIETVDYDFTEAYDELQQYAEKLLIENERISDLQIALEEIVVNNIMEMTDEPQVLVRVDYSEKPDGPPVDGLWCREARPAHTQHPLPR
;
A
#
# COMPACT_ATOMS: atom_id res chain seq x y z
N MET A 1 -17.52 23.42 12.99
CA MET A 1 -17.52 22.93 11.60
C MET A 1 -17.33 21.43 11.70
N LYS A 2 -18.24 20.60 11.16
CA LYS A 2 -18.00 19.18 11.03
C LYS A 2 -16.89 19.05 9.97
N GLY A 3 -15.69 18.66 10.39
CA GLY A 3 -14.55 18.49 9.50
C GLY A 3 -14.88 17.49 8.39
N GLU A 4 -14.32 17.71 7.22
CA GLU A 4 -14.35 16.73 6.14
C GLU A 4 -13.70 15.44 6.65
N LYS A 5 -14.39 14.34 6.44
CA LYS A 5 -13.91 13.01 6.86
C LYS A 5 -13.16 12.41 5.69
N TYR A 6 -11.94 11.95 5.96
CA TYR A 6 -11.04 11.44 4.94
C TYR A 6 -10.79 9.95 5.13
N LEU A 7 -10.67 9.25 4.01
CA LEU A 7 -10.13 7.91 3.96
C LEU A 7 -8.84 7.94 3.17
N PHE A 8 -7.73 7.89 3.90
CA PHE A 8 -6.40 7.80 3.30
C PHE A 8 -6.03 6.34 3.08
N VAL A 9 -5.51 6.04 1.90
CA VAL A 9 -4.84 4.77 1.65
C VAL A 9 -3.36 5.02 1.43
N VAL A 10 -2.53 4.26 2.16
CA VAL A 10 -1.07 4.26 2.02
C VAL A 10 -0.67 2.99 1.30
N SER A 11 -0.02 3.13 0.15
CA SER A 11 0.43 2.02 -0.67
C SER A 11 1.86 2.22 -1.16
N GLY A 12 2.48 1.17 -1.68
CA GLY A 12 3.85 1.19 -2.19
C GLY A 12 4.57 -0.14 -1.94
N PRO A 13 5.82 -0.28 -2.42
CA PRO A 13 6.63 -1.49 -2.24
C PRO A 13 6.80 -1.90 -0.77
N SER A 14 7.12 -3.17 -0.53
CA SER A 14 7.45 -3.65 0.82
C SER A 14 8.73 -2.98 1.34
N GLY A 15 8.80 -2.73 2.66
CA GLY A 15 9.98 -2.12 3.28
C GLY A 15 10.08 -0.60 3.15
N THR A 16 9.11 0.10 2.54
CA THR A 16 9.15 1.57 2.38
C THR A 16 8.70 2.36 3.62
N GLY A 17 8.44 1.69 4.75
CA GLY A 17 8.11 2.35 6.02
C GLY A 17 6.62 2.64 6.25
N LYS A 18 5.70 2.07 5.47
CA LYS A 18 4.24 2.29 5.60
C LYS A 18 3.70 1.99 7.00
N SER A 19 3.99 0.81 7.54
CA SER A 19 3.58 0.41 8.90
C SER A 19 4.26 1.25 9.98
N THR A 20 5.52 1.64 9.77
CA THR A 20 6.25 2.56 10.66
C THR A 20 5.55 3.92 10.71
N LEU A 21 5.12 4.46 9.56
CA LEU A 21 4.35 5.71 9.50
C LEU A 21 3.07 5.61 10.35
N LEU A 22 2.28 4.52 10.21
CA LEU A 22 1.08 4.33 11.03
C LEU A 22 1.41 4.26 12.53
N ARG A 23 2.47 3.55 12.90
CA ARG A 23 2.89 3.40 14.30
C ARG A 23 3.43 4.71 14.87
N CYS A 24 4.06 5.55 14.06
CA CYS A 24 4.43 6.90 14.47
C CYS A 24 3.19 7.78 14.71
N ILE A 25 2.19 7.73 13.83
CA ILE A 25 0.94 8.49 13.99
C ILE A 25 0.23 8.14 15.31
N ASN A 26 0.24 6.88 15.71
CA ASN A 26 -0.31 6.40 17.00
C ASN A 26 0.70 6.48 18.15
N MET A 27 1.89 7.03 17.92
CA MET A 27 2.96 7.11 18.91
C MET A 27 3.34 5.76 19.55
N LEU A 28 3.13 4.65 18.85
CA LEU A 28 3.67 3.33 19.22
C LEU A 28 5.17 3.28 18.96
N GLU A 29 5.61 3.98 17.92
CA GLU A 29 7.01 4.25 17.60
C GLU A 29 7.21 5.77 17.60
N PRO A 30 8.14 6.32 18.41
CA PRO A 30 8.38 7.77 18.39
C PRO A 30 9.05 8.17 17.08
N PRO A 31 8.59 9.24 16.39
CA PRO A 31 9.28 9.75 15.24
C PRO A 31 10.63 10.34 15.60
N THR A 32 11.63 10.19 14.74
CA THR A 32 12.99 10.73 14.96
C THR A 32 12.99 12.26 14.89
N SER A 33 12.10 12.85 14.07
CA SER A 33 11.97 14.30 13.90
C SER A 33 10.58 14.64 13.33
N GLY A 34 10.23 15.92 13.34
CA GLY A 34 8.95 16.41 12.86
C GLY A 34 7.88 16.43 13.94
N GLU A 35 6.69 16.91 13.58
CA GLU A 35 5.54 17.06 14.46
C GLU A 35 4.37 16.23 13.96
N ILE A 36 3.66 15.57 14.89
CA ILE A 36 2.40 14.88 14.61
C ILE A 36 1.29 15.69 15.27
N ILE A 37 0.35 16.16 14.45
CA ILE A 37 -0.75 17.01 14.90
C ILE A 37 -2.06 16.25 14.74
N VAL A 38 -2.79 16.07 15.84
CA VAL A 38 -4.11 15.45 15.87
C VAL A 38 -5.08 16.44 16.49
N ASP A 39 -6.17 16.75 15.81
CA ASP A 39 -7.18 17.74 16.22
C ASP A 39 -6.57 19.12 16.62
N GLY A 40 -5.50 19.52 15.93
CA GLY A 40 -4.80 20.78 16.19
C GLY A 40 -3.84 20.74 17.38
N GLN A 41 -3.65 19.61 18.02
CA GLN A 41 -2.71 19.40 19.10
C GLN A 41 -1.48 18.62 18.63
N VAL A 42 -0.28 19.10 18.93
CA VAL A 42 0.99 18.36 18.75
C VAL A 42 1.03 17.25 19.78
N ILE A 43 1.16 15.98 19.35
CA ILE A 43 1.07 14.82 20.24
C ILE A 43 2.43 14.21 20.60
N ASN A 44 3.50 14.63 19.95
CA ASN A 44 4.86 14.11 20.17
C ASN A 44 5.81 15.14 20.81
N ASP A 45 5.28 16.20 21.39
CA ASP A 45 6.07 17.23 22.11
C ASP A 45 6.31 16.91 23.59
N GLY A 46 5.75 15.78 24.08
CA GLY A 46 5.84 15.33 25.47
C GLY A 46 4.86 16.01 26.44
N ASN A 47 4.03 16.93 25.99
CA ASN A 47 3.08 17.67 26.82
C ASN A 47 1.66 17.09 26.81
N CYS A 48 1.38 16.09 25.98
CA CYS A 48 0.05 15.49 25.87
C CYS A 48 -0.05 14.13 26.57
N ASP A 49 -1.26 13.79 27.05
CA ASP A 49 -1.54 12.44 27.54
C ASP A 49 -1.80 11.51 26.34
N LEU A 50 -0.79 10.73 25.98
CA LEU A 50 -0.86 9.77 24.88
C LEU A 50 -1.95 8.72 25.08
N ASN A 51 -2.33 8.39 26.33
CA ASN A 51 -3.41 7.44 26.57
C ASN A 51 -4.76 8.02 26.16
N GLU A 52 -5.00 9.29 26.41
CA GLU A 52 -6.22 9.97 25.95
C GLU A 52 -6.27 10.09 24.44
N ILE A 53 -5.12 10.38 23.79
CA ILE A 53 -5.05 10.38 22.32
C ILE A 53 -5.33 8.98 21.75
N ARG A 54 -4.71 7.94 22.32
CA ARG A 54 -4.90 6.55 21.86
C ARG A 54 -6.33 6.02 22.06
N LYS A 55 -7.07 6.52 23.03
CA LYS A 55 -8.51 6.20 23.19
C LYS A 55 -9.34 6.67 21.99
N LYS A 56 -8.96 7.82 21.41
CA LYS A 56 -9.62 8.40 20.23
C LYS A 56 -9.12 7.83 18.91
N MET A 57 -7.97 7.14 18.92
CA MET A 57 -7.32 6.62 17.74
C MET A 57 -7.19 5.09 17.82
N GLY A 58 -8.13 4.41 17.19
CA GLY A 58 -8.12 2.95 17.11
C GLY A 58 -7.04 2.43 16.16
N MET A 59 -6.43 1.29 16.49
CA MET A 59 -5.50 0.61 15.58
C MET A 59 -5.89 -0.86 15.40
N VAL A 60 -5.95 -1.28 14.14
CA VAL A 60 -6.17 -2.66 13.70
C VAL A 60 -4.89 -3.14 13.04
N PHE A 61 -4.29 -4.17 13.60
CA PHE A 61 -3.02 -4.73 13.16
C PHE A 61 -3.20 -5.84 12.13
N GLN A 62 -2.15 -6.16 11.41
CA GLN A 62 -2.04 -7.32 10.55
C GLN A 62 -2.27 -8.63 11.30
N SER A 63 -1.66 -8.77 12.49
CA SER A 63 -1.96 -9.84 13.44
C SER A 63 -3.16 -9.40 14.29
N PHE A 64 -4.14 -10.23 14.43
CA PHE A 64 -5.42 -9.91 15.07
C PHE A 64 -5.29 -9.41 16.52
N ASN A 65 -4.25 -9.86 17.24
CA ASN A 65 -3.90 -9.49 18.60
C ASN A 65 -5.06 -9.64 19.59
N LEU A 66 -5.89 -10.67 19.40
CA LEU A 66 -6.94 -11.02 20.34
C LEU A 66 -6.34 -11.70 21.58
N PHE A 67 -6.93 -11.44 22.73
CA PHE A 67 -6.56 -12.11 23.98
C PHE A 67 -7.09 -13.55 23.94
N GLY A 68 -6.21 -14.54 23.77
CA GLY A 68 -6.59 -15.95 23.58
C GLY A 68 -7.29 -16.57 24.79
N HIS A 69 -7.04 -16.05 26.01
CA HIS A 69 -7.66 -16.49 27.26
C HIS A 69 -9.03 -15.84 27.55
N LEU A 70 -9.49 -14.93 26.68
CA LEU A 70 -10.79 -14.28 26.77
C LEU A 70 -11.69 -14.74 25.63
N THR A 71 -12.98 -14.87 25.90
CA THR A 71 -13.99 -15.07 24.87
C THR A 71 -14.06 -13.86 23.93
N VAL A 72 -14.71 -14.03 22.79
CA VAL A 72 -14.95 -12.97 21.81
C VAL A 72 -15.59 -11.74 22.43
N ILE A 73 -16.68 -11.96 23.18
CA ILE A 73 -17.40 -10.85 23.82
C ILE A 73 -16.55 -10.15 24.88
N GLU A 74 -15.78 -10.90 25.65
CA GLU A 74 -14.87 -10.33 26.64
C GLU A 74 -13.72 -9.53 26.01
N ASN A 75 -13.20 -9.97 24.86
CA ASN A 75 -12.23 -9.20 24.09
C ASN A 75 -12.76 -7.81 23.71
N ILE A 76 -14.07 -7.68 23.39
CA ILE A 76 -14.70 -6.42 23.00
C ILE A 76 -15.11 -5.60 24.22
N MET A 77 -15.56 -6.25 25.32
CA MET A 77 -16.00 -5.58 26.54
C MET A 77 -14.87 -5.02 27.38
N ASN A 78 -13.79 -5.77 27.50
CA ASN A 78 -12.72 -5.47 28.47
C ASN A 78 -12.13 -4.05 28.31
N PRO A 79 -11.73 -3.59 27.13
CA PRO A 79 -11.22 -2.22 26.97
C PRO A 79 -12.27 -1.15 27.32
N GLN A 80 -13.55 -1.39 27.09
CA GLN A 80 -14.62 -0.45 27.42
C GLN A 80 -14.75 -0.28 28.93
N VAL A 81 -14.71 -1.38 29.68
CA VAL A 81 -14.82 -1.36 31.14
C VAL A 81 -13.57 -0.76 31.78
N THR A 82 -12.38 -1.19 31.31
CA THR A 82 -11.13 -0.82 31.96
C THR A 82 -10.62 0.57 31.60
N LEU A 83 -10.83 1.02 30.36
CA LEU A 83 -10.28 2.28 29.85
C LEU A 83 -11.31 3.41 29.77
N LEU A 84 -12.59 3.07 29.51
CA LEU A 84 -13.66 4.07 29.40
C LEU A 84 -14.53 4.11 30.66
N GLY A 85 -14.38 3.19 31.61
CA GLY A 85 -15.18 3.12 32.85
C GLY A 85 -16.66 2.78 32.61
N ARG A 86 -17.01 2.19 31.46
CA ARG A 86 -18.39 1.76 31.19
C ARG A 86 -18.80 0.65 32.14
N SER A 87 -20.08 0.62 32.51
CA SER A 87 -20.64 -0.51 33.23
C SER A 87 -20.55 -1.79 32.39
N ARG A 88 -20.52 -2.94 33.05
CA ARG A 88 -20.51 -4.24 32.34
C ARG A 88 -21.71 -4.42 31.42
N GLN A 89 -22.89 -3.89 31.79
CA GLN A 89 -24.08 -3.98 30.97
C GLN A 89 -23.98 -3.12 29.70
N GLU A 90 -23.55 -1.86 29.81
CA GLU A 90 -23.31 -1.00 28.66
C GLU A 90 -22.27 -1.59 27.72
N ALA A 91 -21.18 -2.12 28.26
CA ALA A 91 -20.13 -2.76 27.47
C ALA A 91 -20.62 -4.03 26.75
N TYR A 92 -21.49 -4.81 27.41
CA TYR A 92 -22.11 -6.00 26.83
C TYR A 92 -23.03 -5.63 25.67
N ASP A 93 -23.94 -4.68 25.89
CA ASP A 93 -24.93 -4.24 24.88
C ASP A 93 -24.23 -3.68 23.64
N LYS A 94 -23.19 -2.86 23.86
CA LYS A 94 -22.33 -2.33 22.78
C LYS A 94 -21.58 -3.45 22.06
N ALA A 95 -21.00 -4.41 22.78
CA ALA A 95 -20.27 -5.53 22.20
C ALA A 95 -21.18 -6.39 21.32
N MET A 96 -22.41 -6.73 21.80
CA MET A 96 -23.38 -7.50 21.03
C MET A 96 -23.84 -6.75 19.77
N SER A 97 -24.07 -5.43 19.87
CA SER A 97 -24.38 -4.60 18.71
C SER A 97 -23.27 -4.62 17.66
N LEU A 98 -22.00 -4.52 18.09
CA LEU A 98 -20.85 -4.58 17.19
C LEU A 98 -20.67 -5.97 16.58
N LEU A 99 -20.88 -7.04 17.35
CA LEU A 99 -20.86 -8.41 16.82
C LEU A 99 -21.94 -8.62 15.76
N ASN A 100 -23.12 -8.02 15.96
CA ASN A 100 -24.17 -8.01 14.94
C ASN A 100 -23.71 -7.29 13.66
N THR A 101 -23.08 -6.15 13.82
CA THR A 101 -22.56 -5.34 12.72
C THR A 101 -21.52 -6.09 11.88
N VAL A 102 -20.66 -6.89 12.51
CA VAL A 102 -19.64 -7.70 11.81
C VAL A 102 -20.10 -9.12 11.49
N GLY A 103 -21.39 -9.46 11.76
CA GLY A 103 -22.01 -10.75 11.42
C GLY A 103 -21.52 -11.93 12.25
N LEU A 104 -21.14 -11.72 13.52
CA LEU A 104 -20.54 -12.74 14.39
C LEU A 104 -21.25 -12.92 15.76
N ASN A 105 -22.54 -12.61 15.85
CA ASN A 105 -23.31 -12.78 17.10
C ASN A 105 -23.25 -14.19 17.68
N SER A 106 -23.36 -15.20 16.82
CA SER A 106 -23.33 -16.61 17.24
C SER A 106 -21.99 -17.04 17.80
N LYS A 107 -20.95 -16.23 17.65
CA LYS A 107 -19.58 -16.51 18.09
C LYS A 107 -19.20 -15.76 19.38
N ALA A 108 -20.13 -15.04 20.02
CA ALA A 108 -19.86 -14.19 21.18
C ALA A 108 -19.11 -14.91 22.32
N PHE A 109 -19.43 -16.16 22.57
CA PHE A 109 -18.89 -16.96 23.67
C PHE A 109 -17.81 -17.94 23.24
N ASN A 110 -17.40 -17.96 21.96
CA ASN A 110 -16.25 -18.72 21.49
C ASN A 110 -14.94 -18.07 21.92
N TYR A 111 -13.85 -18.87 21.91
CA TYR A 111 -12.49 -18.36 22.06
C TYR A 111 -11.87 -18.03 20.69
N PRO A 112 -10.84 -17.15 20.64
CA PRO A 112 -10.18 -16.81 19.38
C PRO A 112 -9.66 -18.01 18.58
N GLU A 113 -9.18 -19.07 19.24
CA GLU A 113 -8.68 -20.30 18.62
C GLU A 113 -9.73 -21.08 17.83
N ASP A 114 -11.02 -20.91 18.18
CA ASP A 114 -12.15 -21.55 17.48
C ASP A 114 -12.57 -20.82 16.19
N LEU A 115 -11.86 -19.74 15.81
CA LEU A 115 -12.28 -18.84 14.77
C LEU A 115 -11.32 -18.83 13.59
N SER A 116 -11.86 -18.66 12.38
CA SER A 116 -11.03 -18.40 11.21
C SER A 116 -10.33 -17.04 11.30
N GLY A 117 -9.23 -16.86 10.55
CA GLY A 117 -8.49 -15.60 10.52
C GLY A 117 -9.36 -14.39 10.15
N GLY A 118 -10.27 -14.54 9.16
CA GLY A 118 -11.21 -13.48 8.79
C GLY A 118 -12.23 -13.16 9.89
N GLN A 119 -12.65 -14.16 10.68
CA GLN A 119 -13.50 -13.94 11.86
C GLN A 119 -12.72 -13.21 12.96
N GLN A 120 -11.49 -13.63 13.25
CA GLN A 120 -10.64 -12.98 14.24
C GLN A 120 -10.38 -11.51 13.86
N GLN A 121 -10.11 -11.21 12.59
CA GLN A 121 -9.90 -9.84 12.12
C GLN A 121 -11.16 -8.97 12.27
N ARG A 122 -12.33 -9.49 11.95
CA ARG A 122 -13.59 -8.77 12.17
C ARG A 122 -13.86 -8.49 13.65
N ILE A 123 -13.46 -9.39 14.55
CA ILE A 123 -13.55 -9.16 15.99
C ILE A 123 -12.53 -8.11 16.43
N ALA A 124 -11.31 -8.11 15.91
CA ALA A 124 -10.33 -7.06 16.19
C ALA A 124 -10.83 -5.68 15.76
N ILE A 125 -11.50 -5.60 14.60
CA ILE A 125 -12.20 -4.37 14.16
C ILE A 125 -13.32 -3.99 15.15
N ALA A 126 -14.18 -4.94 15.53
CA ALA A 126 -15.27 -4.68 16.49
C ALA A 126 -14.74 -4.22 17.85
N ARG A 127 -13.65 -4.82 18.35
CA ARG A 127 -12.97 -4.38 19.59
C ARG A 127 -12.47 -2.94 19.47
N THR A 128 -11.89 -2.58 18.32
CA THR A 128 -11.42 -1.21 18.07
C THR A 128 -12.60 -0.22 18.05
N LEU A 129 -13.70 -0.57 17.37
CA LEU A 129 -14.92 0.24 17.30
C LEU A 129 -15.62 0.42 18.66
N ALA A 130 -15.44 -0.54 19.57
CA ALA A 130 -16.03 -0.48 20.90
C ALA A 130 -15.53 0.70 21.76
N MET A 131 -14.37 1.25 21.41
CA MET A 131 -13.79 2.42 22.05
C MET A 131 -14.38 3.75 21.53
N ASP A 132 -15.27 3.71 20.53
CA ASP A 132 -15.82 4.89 19.83
C ASP A 132 -14.72 5.84 19.30
N PRO A 133 -13.76 5.34 18.52
CA PRO A 133 -12.64 6.14 18.05
C PRO A 133 -13.07 7.18 17.01
N ASP A 134 -12.39 8.33 17.01
CA ASP A 134 -12.54 9.37 15.97
C ASP A 134 -11.78 9.00 14.69
N ILE A 135 -10.66 8.26 14.84
CA ILE A 135 -9.76 7.83 13.77
C ILE A 135 -9.47 6.35 13.91
N ILE A 136 -9.44 5.62 12.79
CA ILE A 136 -9.00 4.21 12.77
C ILE A 136 -7.82 4.06 11.81
N LEU A 137 -6.76 3.47 12.31
CA LEU A 137 -5.56 3.10 11.58
C LEU A 137 -5.59 1.58 11.29
N PHE A 138 -5.46 1.19 10.02
CA PHE A 138 -5.41 -0.20 9.60
C PHE A 138 -4.03 -0.52 9.04
N ASP A 139 -3.32 -1.43 9.67
CA ASP A 139 -2.01 -1.92 9.22
C ASP A 139 -2.17 -3.27 8.53
N GLU A 140 -2.28 -3.27 7.21
CA GLU A 140 -2.45 -4.44 6.34
C GLU A 140 -3.53 -5.44 6.83
N PRO A 141 -4.79 -5.01 6.99
CA PRO A 141 -5.83 -5.77 7.68
C PRO A 141 -6.22 -7.09 7.01
N THR A 142 -5.74 -7.37 5.80
CA THR A 142 -6.07 -8.57 5.02
C THR A 142 -4.87 -9.45 4.66
N SER A 143 -3.64 -9.00 4.95
CA SER A 143 -2.42 -9.68 4.48
C SER A 143 -2.16 -11.05 5.16
N ALA A 144 -2.70 -11.26 6.36
CA ALA A 144 -2.60 -12.53 7.10
C ALA A 144 -3.78 -13.48 6.83
N LEU A 145 -4.64 -13.19 5.84
CA LEU A 145 -5.86 -13.95 5.55
C LEU A 145 -5.74 -14.77 4.29
N ASP A 146 -6.43 -15.92 4.31
CA ASP A 146 -6.66 -16.69 3.09
C ASP A 146 -7.52 -15.88 2.09
N PRO A 147 -7.29 -16.03 0.77
CA PRO A 147 -8.00 -15.25 -0.27
C PRO A 147 -9.53 -15.29 -0.14
N GLY A 148 -10.10 -16.43 0.28
CA GLY A 148 -11.55 -16.59 0.48
C GLY A 148 -12.13 -15.74 1.62
N MET A 149 -11.30 -15.28 2.55
CA MET A 149 -11.74 -14.52 3.74
C MET A 149 -11.56 -13.00 3.59
N ILE A 150 -10.76 -12.56 2.62
CA ILE A 150 -10.44 -11.15 2.38
C ILE A 150 -11.71 -10.33 2.14
N GLY A 151 -12.63 -10.86 1.32
CA GLY A 151 -13.86 -10.17 0.94
C GLY A 151 -14.75 -9.77 2.12
N GLU A 152 -14.81 -10.60 3.17
CA GLU A 152 -15.62 -10.35 4.36
C GLU A 152 -15.06 -9.20 5.21
N VAL A 153 -13.74 -9.15 5.40
CA VAL A 153 -13.07 -8.07 6.12
C VAL A 153 -13.17 -6.76 5.34
N GLN A 154 -12.94 -6.80 4.03
CA GLN A 154 -13.12 -5.64 3.16
C GLN A 154 -14.56 -5.11 3.18
N ALA A 155 -15.58 -5.99 3.31
CA ALA A 155 -16.98 -5.55 3.41
C ALA A 155 -17.22 -4.74 4.69
N VAL A 156 -16.66 -5.15 5.83
CA VAL A 156 -16.73 -4.39 7.09
C VAL A 156 -16.02 -3.04 6.93
N ILE A 157 -14.83 -2.99 6.36
CA ILE A 157 -14.10 -1.72 6.16
C ILE A 157 -14.88 -0.79 5.21
N ARG A 158 -15.49 -1.30 4.13
CA ARG A 158 -16.37 -0.51 3.24
C ARG A 158 -17.58 0.06 3.97
N MET A 159 -18.18 -0.69 4.87
CA MET A 159 -19.29 -0.21 5.69
C MET A 159 -18.83 0.95 6.59
N LEU A 160 -17.66 0.83 7.22
CA LEU A 160 -17.08 1.90 8.04
C LEU A 160 -16.73 3.14 7.20
N ALA A 161 -16.23 2.98 6.00
CA ALA A 161 -15.99 4.09 5.07
C ALA A 161 -17.29 4.88 4.79
N LYS A 162 -18.40 4.17 4.58
CA LYS A 162 -19.71 4.79 4.36
C LYS A 162 -20.27 5.49 5.61
N SER A 163 -19.94 5.04 6.82
CA SER A 163 -20.34 5.72 8.06
C SER A 163 -19.61 7.04 8.28
N GLY A 164 -18.57 7.29 7.48
CA GLY A 164 -17.82 8.54 7.48
C GLY A 164 -16.88 8.68 8.67
N ILE A 165 -16.39 7.59 9.26
CA ILE A 165 -15.29 7.64 10.21
C ILE A 165 -13.97 7.95 9.46
N THR A 166 -13.10 8.74 10.07
CA THR A 166 -11.77 9.01 9.47
C THR A 166 -10.91 7.76 9.57
N MET A 167 -10.31 7.35 8.45
CA MET A 167 -9.48 6.14 8.42
C MET A 167 -8.19 6.36 7.62
N MET A 168 -7.12 5.70 8.06
CA MET A 168 -5.90 5.51 7.28
C MET A 168 -5.62 4.02 7.16
N ILE A 169 -5.42 3.53 5.94
CA ILE A 169 -5.29 2.10 5.64
C ILE A 169 -3.99 1.86 4.87
N VAL A 170 -3.08 1.09 5.43
CA VAL A 170 -1.96 0.49 4.69
C VAL A 170 -2.47 -0.79 4.04
N THR A 171 -2.34 -0.91 2.73
CA THR A 171 -2.76 -2.11 2.00
C THR A 171 -2.01 -2.29 0.69
N HIS A 172 -1.86 -3.54 0.29
CA HIS A 172 -1.40 -3.97 -1.04
C HIS A 172 -2.57 -4.29 -1.98
N GLU A 173 -3.81 -4.25 -1.50
CA GLU A 173 -5.03 -4.54 -2.27
C GLU A 173 -5.46 -3.32 -3.10
N MET A 174 -4.88 -3.16 -4.30
CA MET A 174 -5.07 -1.97 -5.14
C MET A 174 -6.52 -1.75 -5.58
N ASP A 175 -7.24 -2.82 -5.93
CA ASP A 175 -8.64 -2.75 -6.35
C ASP A 175 -9.57 -2.36 -5.20
N PHE A 176 -9.23 -2.77 -3.99
CA PHE A 176 -9.92 -2.35 -2.78
C PHE A 176 -9.64 -0.87 -2.49
N ALA A 177 -8.36 -0.46 -2.49
CA ALA A 177 -7.93 0.91 -2.29
C ALA A 177 -8.62 1.88 -3.25
N ARG A 178 -8.66 1.55 -4.55
CA ARG A 178 -9.31 2.33 -5.61
C ARG A 178 -10.77 2.62 -5.32
N LYS A 179 -11.49 1.64 -4.75
CA LYS A 179 -12.94 1.72 -4.51
C LYS A 179 -13.33 2.49 -3.26
N ILE A 180 -12.44 2.62 -2.28
CA ILE A 180 -12.79 3.20 -0.97
C ILE A 180 -12.07 4.49 -0.64
N ALA A 181 -10.85 4.69 -1.16
CA ALA A 181 -10.03 5.84 -0.80
C ALA A 181 -10.63 7.17 -1.28
N SER A 182 -10.53 8.19 -0.44
CA SER A 182 -10.68 9.58 -0.87
C SER A 182 -9.34 10.18 -1.31
N ARG A 183 -8.23 9.68 -0.73
CA ARG A 183 -6.87 10.11 -1.03
C ARG A 183 -5.91 8.93 -0.92
N VAL A 184 -4.92 8.88 -1.82
CA VAL A 184 -3.90 7.82 -1.87
C VAL A 184 -2.53 8.45 -1.67
N LEU A 185 -1.76 7.89 -0.76
CA LEU A 185 -0.37 8.24 -0.49
C LEU A 185 0.49 7.07 -0.99
N PHE A 186 1.21 7.27 -2.07
CA PHE A 186 2.16 6.27 -2.55
C PHE A 186 3.51 6.50 -1.90
N MET A 187 3.98 5.53 -1.12
CA MET A 187 5.27 5.59 -0.43
C MET A 187 6.34 4.82 -1.19
N ASP A 188 7.47 5.45 -1.40
CA ASP A 188 8.69 4.85 -1.93
C ASP A 188 9.90 5.64 -1.43
N GLU A 189 11.10 5.03 -1.49
CA GLU A 189 12.36 5.67 -1.07
C GLU A 189 12.31 6.28 0.34
N GLY A 190 11.53 5.70 1.24
CA GLY A 190 11.41 6.13 2.64
C GLY A 190 10.51 7.35 2.88
N GLY A 191 9.72 7.78 1.88
CA GLY A 191 8.83 8.94 2.00
C GLY A 191 7.54 8.82 1.21
N ILE A 192 6.69 9.88 1.27
CA ILE A 192 5.54 10.01 0.38
C ILE A 192 6.07 10.43 -1.00
N TYR A 193 6.14 9.48 -1.91
CA TYR A 193 6.68 9.69 -3.25
C TYR A 193 5.66 10.38 -4.15
N GLU A 194 4.39 9.97 -4.12
CA GLU A 194 3.30 10.58 -4.88
C GLU A 194 2.01 10.57 -4.07
N GLU A 195 1.19 11.61 -4.21
CA GLU A 195 -0.06 11.77 -3.51
C GLU A 195 -1.13 12.31 -4.45
N GLY A 196 -2.36 11.79 -4.34
CA GLY A 196 -3.46 12.24 -5.18
C GLY A 196 -4.77 11.51 -4.87
N THR A 197 -5.77 11.78 -5.69
CA THR A 197 -7.02 11.01 -5.70
C THR A 197 -6.78 9.60 -6.22
N PRO A 198 -7.68 8.62 -5.95
CA PRO A 198 -7.56 7.28 -6.53
C PRO A 198 -7.41 7.28 -8.05
N LYS A 199 -8.12 8.17 -8.73
CA LYS A 199 -8.03 8.29 -10.20
C LYS A 199 -6.64 8.75 -10.65
N GLU A 200 -6.08 9.75 -10.00
CA GLU A 200 -4.75 10.26 -10.34
C GLU A 200 -3.68 9.19 -10.13
N ILE A 201 -3.69 8.52 -8.96
CA ILE A 201 -2.63 7.56 -8.61
C ILE A 201 -2.77 6.23 -9.37
N PHE A 202 -3.99 5.69 -9.53
CA PHE A 202 -4.19 4.36 -10.12
C PHE A 202 -4.40 4.36 -11.63
N GLU A 203 -4.89 5.47 -12.22
CA GLU A 203 -5.17 5.55 -13.67
C GLU A 203 -4.18 6.46 -14.40
N HIS A 204 -3.73 7.52 -13.76
CA HIS A 204 -2.87 8.55 -14.36
C HIS A 204 -1.66 8.91 -13.49
N PRO A 205 -0.90 7.93 -12.94
CA PRO A 205 0.26 8.22 -12.12
C PRO A 205 1.29 9.02 -12.92
N GLN A 206 1.92 10.00 -12.27
CA GLN A 206 2.86 10.92 -12.91
C GLN A 206 4.33 10.52 -12.66
N LYS A 207 4.60 9.88 -11.52
CA LYS A 207 5.97 9.56 -11.13
C LYS A 207 6.39 8.15 -11.56
N PRO A 208 7.64 7.96 -12.00
CA PRO A 208 8.11 6.69 -12.57
C PRO A 208 7.90 5.47 -11.67
N ASN A 209 8.24 5.58 -10.37
CA ASN A 209 8.12 4.44 -9.45
C ASN A 209 6.64 4.09 -9.17
N THR A 210 5.75 5.09 -9.13
CA THR A 210 4.31 4.85 -9.01
C THR A 210 3.79 4.13 -10.25
N ILE A 211 4.17 4.58 -11.45
CA ILE A 211 3.81 3.94 -12.72
C ILE A 211 4.25 2.48 -12.73
N LYS A 212 5.53 2.23 -12.38
CA LYS A 212 6.11 0.90 -12.31
C LYS A 212 5.31 -0.01 -11.36
N PHE A 213 5.04 0.48 -10.16
CA PHE A 213 4.32 -0.28 -9.14
C PHE A 213 2.85 -0.57 -9.53
N ILE A 214 2.11 0.44 -9.99
CA ILE A 214 0.68 0.30 -10.36
C ILE A 214 0.49 -0.62 -11.55
N LYS A 215 1.38 -0.52 -12.55
CA LYS A 215 1.34 -1.38 -13.75
C LYS A 215 1.94 -2.76 -13.49
N ARG A 216 2.48 -3.02 -12.30
CA ARG A 216 3.23 -4.25 -11.98
C ARG A 216 4.33 -4.51 -13.00
N LEU A 217 5.04 -3.47 -13.39
CA LEU A 217 6.12 -3.58 -14.35
C LEU A 217 7.34 -4.17 -13.68
N THR A 218 7.84 -5.26 -14.23
CA THR A 218 9.20 -5.74 -13.97
C THR A 218 10.09 -5.15 -15.05
N SER A 219 11.24 -4.58 -14.68
CA SER A 219 12.10 -3.87 -15.63
C SER A 219 13.51 -4.46 -15.62
N LEU A 220 14.05 -4.65 -16.80
CA LEU A 220 15.46 -4.91 -17.03
C LEU A 220 16.09 -3.65 -17.63
N THR A 221 17.29 -3.26 -17.22
CA THR A 221 17.91 -2.01 -17.63
C THR A 221 19.38 -2.22 -17.97
N TYR A 222 19.78 -1.80 -19.15
CA TYR A 222 21.15 -1.82 -19.64
C TYR A 222 21.69 -0.42 -19.82
N LYS A 223 22.97 -0.23 -19.47
CA LYS A 223 23.71 0.97 -19.81
C LYS A 223 24.69 0.66 -20.94
N ILE A 224 24.67 1.47 -21.98
CA ILE A 224 25.58 1.40 -23.09
C ILE A 224 26.40 2.68 -23.09
N GLU A 225 27.68 2.57 -22.76
CA GLU A 225 28.60 3.71 -22.56
C GLU A 225 29.73 3.74 -23.58
N THR A 226 29.88 2.67 -24.38
CA THR A 226 30.94 2.54 -25.40
C THR A 226 30.38 1.99 -26.71
N VAL A 227 31.01 2.32 -27.83
CA VAL A 227 30.65 1.78 -29.15
C VAL A 227 30.97 0.29 -29.29
N ASP A 228 31.94 -0.22 -28.53
CA ASP A 228 32.31 -1.63 -28.48
C ASP A 228 31.52 -2.41 -27.42
N TYR A 229 30.24 -2.12 -27.28
CA TYR A 229 29.37 -2.77 -26.31
C TYR A 229 29.16 -4.25 -26.65
N ASP A 230 29.41 -5.13 -25.66
CA ASP A 230 29.19 -6.58 -25.78
C ASP A 230 27.71 -6.94 -25.56
N PHE A 231 27.00 -7.16 -26.67
CA PHE A 231 25.60 -7.58 -26.63
C PHE A 231 25.39 -8.98 -26.05
N THR A 232 26.44 -9.81 -25.95
CA THR A 232 26.33 -11.17 -25.41
C THR A 232 25.85 -11.14 -23.96
N GLU A 233 26.42 -10.25 -23.13
CA GLU A 233 25.99 -10.08 -21.73
C GLU A 233 24.56 -9.59 -21.64
N ALA A 234 24.16 -8.61 -22.47
CA ALA A 234 22.80 -8.09 -22.51
C ALA A 234 21.78 -9.16 -22.94
N TYR A 235 22.15 -10.01 -23.89
CA TYR A 235 21.29 -11.11 -24.36
C TYR A 235 21.14 -12.19 -23.29
N ASP A 236 22.20 -12.55 -22.58
CA ASP A 236 22.14 -13.50 -21.48
C ASP A 236 21.27 -13.00 -20.34
N GLU A 237 21.40 -11.72 -19.97
CA GLU A 237 20.55 -11.12 -18.96
C GLU A 237 19.08 -11.02 -19.40
N LEU A 238 18.82 -10.67 -20.67
CA LEU A 238 17.47 -10.66 -21.23
C LEU A 238 16.84 -12.05 -21.24
N GLN A 239 17.63 -13.07 -21.60
CA GLN A 239 17.21 -14.47 -21.57
C GLN A 239 16.83 -14.89 -20.14
N GLN A 240 17.71 -14.65 -19.15
CA GLN A 240 17.45 -14.97 -17.75
C GLN A 240 16.24 -14.20 -17.19
N TYR A 241 16.07 -12.95 -17.59
CA TYR A 241 14.93 -12.13 -17.21
C TYR A 241 13.61 -12.71 -17.76
N ALA A 242 13.62 -13.10 -19.02
CA ALA A 242 12.47 -13.67 -19.71
C ALA A 242 12.08 -15.05 -19.16
N GLU A 243 13.07 -15.90 -18.87
CA GLU A 243 12.86 -17.23 -18.25
C GLU A 243 12.19 -17.11 -16.86
N LYS A 244 12.63 -16.14 -16.03
CA LYS A 244 12.01 -15.85 -14.73
C LYS A 244 10.54 -15.44 -14.86
N LEU A 245 10.18 -14.82 -15.98
CA LEU A 245 8.82 -14.31 -16.25
C LEU A 245 8.01 -15.27 -17.13
N LEU A 246 8.57 -16.44 -17.48
CA LEU A 246 7.95 -17.44 -18.35
C LEU A 246 7.52 -16.86 -19.72
N ILE A 247 8.30 -15.95 -20.26
CA ILE A 247 8.07 -15.35 -21.58
C ILE A 247 8.47 -16.36 -22.68
N GLU A 248 7.66 -16.45 -23.73
CA GLU A 248 7.92 -17.35 -24.85
C GLU A 248 9.18 -16.98 -25.61
N ASN A 249 9.97 -17.99 -26.03
CA ASN A 249 11.26 -17.80 -26.70
C ASN A 249 11.18 -16.97 -28.00
N GLU A 250 10.06 -17.05 -28.72
CA GLU A 250 9.83 -16.26 -29.92
C GLU A 250 9.87 -14.75 -29.61
N ARG A 251 9.20 -14.33 -28.53
CA ARG A 251 9.22 -12.93 -28.07
C ARG A 251 10.59 -12.47 -27.58
N ILE A 252 11.38 -13.38 -27.01
CA ILE A 252 12.73 -13.06 -26.58
C ILE A 252 13.61 -12.73 -27.79
N SER A 253 13.50 -13.54 -28.85
CA SER A 253 14.22 -13.31 -30.10
C SER A 253 13.83 -11.96 -30.76
N ASP A 254 12.55 -11.64 -30.74
CA ASP A 254 12.07 -10.34 -31.25
C ASP A 254 12.62 -9.16 -30.46
N LEU A 255 12.70 -9.28 -29.12
CA LEU A 255 13.27 -8.26 -28.25
C LEU A 255 14.79 -8.12 -28.46
N GLN A 256 15.52 -9.21 -28.68
CA GLN A 256 16.95 -9.19 -28.95
C GLN A 256 17.24 -8.47 -30.29
N ILE A 257 16.49 -8.81 -31.33
CA ILE A 257 16.60 -8.16 -32.65
C ILE A 257 16.28 -6.66 -32.53
N ALA A 258 15.19 -6.30 -31.84
CA ALA A 258 14.80 -4.91 -31.63
C ALA A 258 15.85 -4.13 -30.83
N LEU A 259 16.47 -4.75 -29.81
CA LEU A 259 17.54 -4.16 -29.01
C LEU A 259 18.76 -3.85 -29.88
N GLU A 260 19.19 -4.82 -30.68
CA GLU A 260 20.32 -4.66 -31.60
C GLU A 260 20.05 -3.58 -32.65
N GLU A 261 18.87 -3.62 -33.27
CA GLU A 261 18.49 -2.67 -34.33
C GLU A 261 18.42 -1.23 -33.80
N ILE A 262 17.83 -1.02 -32.61
CA ILE A 262 17.75 0.32 -32.02
C ILE A 262 19.12 0.82 -31.58
N VAL A 263 19.93 -0.01 -30.96
CA VAL A 263 21.25 0.42 -30.44
C VAL A 263 22.25 0.59 -31.55
N VAL A 264 22.41 -0.41 -32.45
CA VAL A 264 23.42 -0.37 -33.51
C VAL A 264 23.05 0.67 -34.56
N ASN A 265 21.84 0.61 -35.10
CA ASN A 265 21.48 1.42 -36.28
C ASN A 265 21.09 2.86 -35.94
N ASN A 266 20.66 3.15 -34.71
CA ASN A 266 20.16 4.49 -34.38
C ASN A 266 21.06 5.26 -33.40
N ILE A 267 21.87 4.58 -32.59
CA ILE A 267 22.60 5.22 -31.50
C ILE A 267 24.10 5.20 -31.73
N MET A 268 24.68 4.03 -32.08
CA MET A 268 26.11 3.92 -32.31
C MET A 268 26.58 4.64 -33.58
N GLU A 269 25.71 4.82 -34.57
CA GLU A 269 25.98 5.64 -35.75
C GLU A 269 26.00 7.14 -35.49
N MET A 270 25.41 7.60 -34.35
CA MET A 270 25.23 9.02 -34.06
C MET A 270 26.28 9.62 -33.13
N THR A 271 27.08 8.79 -32.43
CA THR A 271 28.06 9.28 -31.45
C THR A 271 29.17 8.26 -31.16
N ASP A 272 30.39 8.78 -30.94
CA ASP A 272 31.56 7.98 -30.56
C ASP A 272 31.57 7.60 -29.06
N GLU A 273 30.79 8.31 -28.24
CA GLU A 273 30.62 8.06 -26.79
C GLU A 273 29.11 7.99 -26.44
N PRO A 274 28.48 6.85 -26.70
CA PRO A 274 27.05 6.71 -26.41
C PRO A 274 26.79 6.68 -24.89
N GLN A 275 25.81 7.45 -24.45
CA GLN A 275 25.28 7.43 -23.07
C GLN A 275 23.82 6.98 -23.14
N VAL A 276 23.62 5.69 -23.39
CA VAL A 276 22.28 5.14 -23.64
C VAL A 276 21.82 4.27 -22.49
N LEU A 277 20.62 4.51 -22.02
CA LEU A 277 19.91 3.67 -21.08
C LEU A 277 18.79 2.94 -21.83
N VAL A 278 18.95 1.65 -22.01
CA VAL A 278 17.92 0.77 -22.57
C VAL A 278 17.13 0.16 -21.43
N ARG A 279 15.82 0.21 -21.51
CA ARG A 279 14.94 -0.38 -20.51
C ARG A 279 13.89 -1.26 -21.17
N VAL A 280 13.80 -2.51 -20.71
CA VAL A 280 12.78 -3.48 -21.11
C VAL A 280 11.78 -3.63 -19.95
N ASP A 281 10.51 -3.28 -20.18
CA ASP A 281 9.45 -3.38 -19.19
C ASP A 281 8.50 -4.53 -19.55
N TYR A 282 8.23 -5.41 -18.61
CA TYR A 282 7.21 -6.46 -18.72
C TYR A 282 6.05 -6.20 -17.77
N SER A 283 4.80 -6.38 -18.24
CA SER A 283 3.58 -6.22 -17.44
C SER A 283 2.84 -7.54 -17.31
N GLU A 284 2.53 -7.94 -16.06
CA GLU A 284 1.74 -9.15 -15.77
C GLU A 284 0.23 -8.98 -16.01
N LYS A 285 -0.27 -7.78 -16.35
CA LYS A 285 -1.71 -7.54 -16.57
C LYS A 285 -2.10 -7.86 -18.02
N PRO A 286 -2.96 -8.89 -18.26
CA PRO A 286 -3.41 -9.24 -19.61
C PRO A 286 -4.39 -8.23 -20.24
N ASP A 287 -5.00 -7.32 -19.48
CA ASP A 287 -6.09 -6.42 -19.92
C ASP A 287 -5.66 -4.96 -20.17
N GLY A 288 -4.36 -4.67 -20.16
CA GLY A 288 -3.83 -3.38 -20.65
C GLY A 288 -3.57 -3.44 -22.16
N PRO A 289 -3.52 -2.30 -22.89
CA PRO A 289 -2.96 -2.33 -24.24
C PRO A 289 -1.58 -2.99 -24.15
N PRO A 290 -1.22 -3.89 -25.10
CA PRO A 290 0.05 -4.56 -25.05
C PRO A 290 1.12 -3.47 -24.94
N VAL A 291 1.83 -3.46 -23.81
CA VAL A 291 3.02 -2.62 -23.65
C VAL A 291 4.18 -3.44 -24.22
N ASP A 292 4.02 -3.85 -25.46
CA ASP A 292 5.11 -4.30 -26.31
C ASP A 292 5.86 -3.03 -26.73
N GLY A 293 6.65 -2.48 -25.83
CA GLY A 293 7.37 -1.24 -26.05
C GLY A 293 8.76 -1.30 -25.47
N LEU A 294 9.74 -1.49 -26.33
CA LEU A 294 11.13 -1.09 -26.05
C LEU A 294 11.11 0.45 -25.95
N TRP A 295 11.41 1.00 -24.80
CA TRP A 295 11.59 2.45 -24.63
C TRP A 295 13.08 2.74 -24.48
N CYS A 296 13.69 3.31 -25.53
CA CYS A 296 15.00 3.92 -25.43
C CYS A 296 14.85 5.37 -25.00
N ARG A 297 15.46 5.78 -23.91
CA ARG A 297 15.67 7.18 -23.57
C ARG A 297 17.14 7.49 -23.68
N GLU A 298 17.48 8.45 -24.55
CA GLU A 298 18.77 9.14 -24.47
C GLU A 298 18.90 9.78 -23.09
N ALA A 299 19.95 9.47 -22.35
CA ALA A 299 20.41 10.28 -21.23
C ALA A 299 21.04 11.53 -21.84
N ARG A 300 20.29 12.64 -21.91
CA ARG A 300 20.88 13.92 -22.31
C ARG A 300 21.92 14.34 -21.27
N PRO A 301 23.13 14.74 -21.68
CA PRO A 301 24.05 15.40 -20.77
C PRO A 301 23.42 16.70 -20.28
N ALA A 302 23.58 16.98 -18.99
CA ALA A 302 23.09 18.19 -18.34
C ALA A 302 23.90 19.42 -18.82
N HIS A 303 23.69 19.92 -20.00
CA HIS A 303 24.01 21.24 -20.51
C HIS A 303 23.80 21.29 -22.04
N THR A 304 22.62 21.72 -22.45
CA THR A 304 22.43 22.68 -23.55
C THR A 304 20.92 22.95 -23.71
N GLN A 305 20.50 24.10 -23.23
CA GLN A 305 19.24 24.72 -23.63
C GLN A 305 19.42 25.25 -25.06
N HIS A 306 18.83 24.58 -26.03
CA HIS A 306 18.47 25.21 -27.30
C HIS A 306 17.08 24.74 -27.71
N PRO A 307 16.17 25.66 -28.08
CA PRO A 307 14.82 25.31 -28.50
C PRO A 307 14.82 24.72 -29.92
N LEU A 308 14.02 23.68 -30.11
CA LEU A 308 13.74 23.08 -31.43
C LEU A 308 13.05 24.10 -32.33
N PRO A 309 13.38 24.18 -33.62
CA PRO A 309 12.61 24.94 -34.60
C PRO A 309 11.27 24.24 -34.92
N ARG A 310 10.26 25.05 -35.26
CA ARG A 310 8.86 24.74 -35.53
C ARG A 310 8.67 23.79 -36.70
#